data_4bfb48cadce7c61c8df114cae5fef6c2
#
_entry.id   4bfb48cadce7c61c8df114cae5fef6c2
#
_cell.length_a   1.000
_cell.length_b   1.000
_cell.length_c   1.000
_cell.angle_alpha   90.00
_cell.angle_beta   90.00
_cell.angle_gamma   90.00
#
_symmetry.space_group_name_H-M   'P 1'
#
loop_
_entity.id
_entity.type
_entity.pdbx_description
1 polymer ?
#
loop_
_entity_poly.entity_id
_entity_poly.type
_entity_poly.pdbx_seq_one_letter_code
_entity_poly.pdbx_strand_id
1 'polypeptide(L)'
;MDILNNESVLSWLLGALLIFAFTLPYLIRWKRKQNQTQQKLNEAVRIGSNKALMQHPIIDLSKCIGCGICTKVCPEGEVLGLVGGKAVLINGSKCVGHEVCMESCPVGGIEVGLGDISSREDIPQLTSELESNFKNIYLIGELGGLALIRNAVNQGARVAKSIQSKLNGSTPSQPIVVVGAGPAGLS
;
A
#
# COMPACT_ATOMS: atom_id res chain seq x y z
N MET A 1 -53.35 36.28 4.74
CA MET A 1 -52.60 35.24 3.99
C MET A 1 -51.08 35.36 4.20
N ASP A 2 -50.60 36.42 4.85
CA ASP A 2 -49.18 36.75 4.96
C ASP A 2 -48.47 36.20 6.22
N ILE A 3 -49.20 35.84 7.29
CA ILE A 3 -48.59 35.35 8.54
C ILE A 3 -48.07 33.91 8.40
N LEU A 4 -48.80 33.05 7.68
CA LEU A 4 -48.39 31.66 7.41
C LEU A 4 -47.15 31.58 6.51
N ASN A 5 -46.99 32.57 5.61
CA ASN A 5 -45.81 32.63 4.72
C ASN A 5 -44.55 33.06 5.47
N ASN A 6 -44.66 33.89 6.52
CA ASN A 6 -43.53 34.35 7.31
C ASN A 6 -43.01 33.28 8.28
N GLU A 7 -43.89 32.48 8.88
CA GLU A 7 -43.46 31.34 9.75
C GLU A 7 -42.83 30.22 8.96
N SER A 8 -43.34 29.93 7.76
CA SER A 8 -42.70 28.91 6.91
C SER A 8 -41.31 29.36 6.43
N VAL A 9 -41.14 30.60 6.05
CA VAL A 9 -39.85 31.18 5.65
C VAL A 9 -38.86 31.13 6.83
N LEU A 10 -39.30 31.49 8.05
CA LEU A 10 -38.47 31.45 9.25
C LEU A 10 -38.01 30.03 9.58
N SER A 11 -38.89 29.04 9.45
CA SER A 11 -38.55 27.64 9.71
C SER A 11 -37.51 27.09 8.69
N TRP A 12 -37.62 27.46 7.41
CA TRP A 12 -36.62 27.13 6.40
C TRP A 12 -35.27 27.81 6.65
N LEU A 13 -35.26 29.06 7.06
CA LEU A 13 -34.02 29.78 7.44
C LEU A 13 -33.35 29.17 8.64
N LEU A 14 -34.09 28.79 9.69
CA LEU A 14 -33.56 28.08 10.84
C LEU A 14 -32.99 26.71 10.46
N GLY A 15 -33.69 25.95 9.62
CA GLY A 15 -33.20 24.66 9.11
C GLY A 15 -31.90 24.82 8.29
N ALA A 16 -31.86 25.79 7.40
CA ALA A 16 -30.67 26.10 6.64
C ALA A 16 -29.47 26.52 7.51
N LEU A 17 -29.75 27.37 8.52
CA LEU A 17 -28.72 27.79 9.50
C LEU A 17 -28.13 26.59 10.26
N LEU A 18 -28.99 25.67 10.72
CA LEU A 18 -28.53 24.46 11.42
C LEU A 18 -27.68 23.58 10.51
N ILE A 19 -28.14 23.33 9.28
CA ILE A 19 -27.36 22.56 8.31
C ILE A 19 -26.00 23.21 8.08
N PHE A 20 -25.97 24.53 7.89
CA PHE A 20 -24.75 25.27 7.68
C PHE A 20 -23.81 25.24 8.90
N ALA A 21 -24.37 25.37 10.11
CA ALA A 21 -23.61 25.30 11.35
C ALA A 21 -22.92 23.95 11.58
N PHE A 22 -23.55 22.85 11.14
CA PHE A 22 -22.95 21.52 11.25
C PHE A 22 -22.02 21.18 10.07
N THR A 23 -22.36 21.58 8.85
CA THR A 23 -21.56 21.22 7.66
C THR A 23 -20.30 22.06 7.53
N LEU A 24 -20.36 23.36 7.85
CA LEU A 24 -19.22 24.27 7.70
C LEU A 24 -17.97 23.84 8.50
N PRO A 25 -18.06 23.54 9.80
CA PRO A 25 -16.89 23.11 10.57
C PRO A 25 -16.33 21.76 10.06
N TYR A 26 -17.19 20.86 9.57
CA TYR A 26 -16.77 19.62 8.94
C TYR A 26 -15.96 19.90 7.66
N LEU A 27 -16.46 20.73 6.77
CA LEU A 27 -15.78 21.10 5.52
C LEU A 27 -14.45 21.82 5.78
N ILE A 28 -14.41 22.73 6.77
CA ILE A 28 -13.18 23.42 7.15
C ILE A 28 -12.13 22.41 7.66
N ARG A 29 -12.51 21.48 8.54
CA ARG A 29 -11.61 20.44 9.05
C ARG A 29 -11.11 19.52 7.94
N TRP A 30 -12.02 19.12 7.04
CA TRP A 30 -11.67 18.27 5.90
C TRP A 30 -10.69 19.00 4.97
N LYS A 31 -10.95 20.26 4.61
CA LYS A 31 -10.07 21.07 3.77
C LYS A 31 -8.70 21.31 4.42
N ARG A 32 -8.66 21.58 5.73
CA ARG A 32 -7.40 21.73 6.47
C ARG A 32 -6.57 20.44 6.44
N LYS A 33 -7.20 19.28 6.64
CA LYS A 33 -6.52 17.99 6.57
C LYS A 33 -5.98 17.71 5.17
N GLN A 34 -6.74 17.99 4.12
CA GLN A 34 -6.29 17.87 2.74
C GLN A 34 -5.07 18.77 2.46
N ASN A 35 -5.13 20.02 2.86
CA ASN A 35 -4.02 20.96 2.66
C ASN A 35 -2.76 20.52 3.41
N GLN A 36 -2.87 20.03 4.65
CA GLN A 36 -1.73 19.49 5.41
C GLN A 36 -1.10 18.29 4.71
N THR A 37 -1.91 17.37 4.20
CA THR A 37 -1.40 16.20 3.49
C THR A 37 -0.74 16.61 2.16
N GLN A 38 -1.32 17.58 1.45
CA GLN A 38 -0.72 18.13 0.24
C GLN A 38 0.63 18.79 0.50
N GLN A 39 0.75 19.54 1.61
CA GLN A 39 2.02 20.15 2.01
C GLN A 39 3.08 19.09 2.33
N LYS A 40 2.70 18.03 3.05
CA LYS A 40 3.59 16.89 3.33
C LYS A 40 4.04 16.21 2.03
N LEU A 41 3.14 16.03 1.06
CA LEU A 41 3.48 15.47 -0.24
C LEU A 41 4.47 16.37 -1.00
N ASN A 42 4.21 17.67 -1.05
CA ASN A 42 5.08 18.62 -1.74
C ASN A 42 6.49 18.63 -1.12
N GLU A 43 6.58 18.59 0.21
CA GLU A 43 7.85 18.47 0.91
C GLU A 43 8.54 17.14 0.63
N ALA A 44 7.79 16.03 0.65
CA ALA A 44 8.28 14.70 0.33
C ALA A 44 8.86 14.62 -1.10
N VAL A 45 8.19 15.25 -2.06
CA VAL A 45 8.68 15.37 -3.45
C VAL A 45 9.95 16.19 -3.50
N ARG A 46 10.01 17.30 -2.76
CA ARG A 46 11.17 18.21 -2.73
C ARG A 46 12.43 17.52 -2.19
N ILE A 47 12.30 16.72 -1.13
CA ILE A 47 13.43 15.99 -0.52
C ILE A 47 13.65 14.59 -1.10
N GLY A 48 12.78 14.14 -2.01
CA GLY A 48 12.86 12.83 -2.65
C GLY A 48 12.39 11.65 -1.78
N SER A 49 11.82 11.88 -0.60
CA SER A 49 11.37 10.81 0.30
C SER A 49 10.13 10.06 -0.21
N ASN A 50 9.42 10.60 -1.19
CA ASN A 50 8.34 9.93 -1.90
C ASN A 50 8.84 8.84 -2.87
N LYS A 51 10.15 8.84 -3.19
CA LYS A 51 10.80 7.79 -4.00
C LYS A 51 11.49 6.84 -3.05
N ALA A 52 10.83 5.72 -2.74
CA ALA A 52 11.49 4.68 -1.96
C ALA A 52 12.42 3.88 -2.86
N LEU A 53 13.67 3.75 -2.43
CA LEU A 53 14.67 2.88 -3.06
C LEU A 53 14.47 1.41 -2.69
N MET A 54 13.71 1.17 -1.63
CA MET A 54 13.40 -0.15 -1.09
C MET A 54 11.91 -0.47 -1.28
N GLN A 55 11.41 -1.40 -0.50
CA GLN A 55 10.00 -1.79 -0.50
C GLN A 55 9.08 -0.60 -0.17
N HIS A 56 8.01 -0.46 -0.90
CA HIS A 56 6.99 0.54 -0.64
C HIS A 56 5.66 0.18 -1.32
N PRO A 57 4.53 0.77 -0.87
CA PRO A 57 3.25 0.55 -1.52
C PRO A 57 3.20 1.24 -2.89
N ILE A 58 2.92 0.47 -3.91
CA ILE A 58 2.61 0.91 -5.27
C ILE A 58 1.09 1.02 -5.37
N ILE A 59 0.57 2.17 -5.77
CA ILE A 59 -0.86 2.45 -5.77
C ILE A 59 -1.36 2.55 -7.20
N ASP A 60 -2.30 1.67 -7.55
CA ASP A 60 -3.07 1.77 -8.79
C ASP A 60 -4.17 2.83 -8.62
N LEU A 61 -3.92 4.02 -9.14
CA LEU A 61 -4.86 5.14 -9.05
C LEU A 61 -6.17 4.88 -9.81
N SER A 62 -6.20 3.96 -10.77
CA SER A 62 -7.41 3.59 -11.51
C SER A 62 -8.38 2.81 -10.63
N LYS A 63 -7.87 1.92 -9.79
CA LYS A 63 -8.65 1.13 -8.83
C LYS A 63 -8.94 1.88 -7.52
N CYS A 64 -8.08 2.81 -7.11
CA CYS A 64 -8.19 3.48 -5.81
C CYS A 64 -9.49 4.28 -5.71
N ILE A 65 -10.32 4.00 -4.70
CA ILE A 65 -11.57 4.74 -4.40
C ILE A 65 -11.41 5.80 -3.31
N GLY A 66 -10.20 6.00 -2.77
CA GLY A 66 -9.93 7.02 -1.77
C GLY A 66 -10.51 6.77 -0.37
N CYS A 67 -10.84 5.51 -0.03
CA CYS A 67 -11.46 5.17 1.27
C CYS A 67 -10.56 5.46 2.49
N GLY A 68 -9.24 5.58 2.31
CA GLY A 68 -8.29 5.93 3.35
C GLY A 68 -7.98 4.82 4.37
N ILE A 69 -8.41 3.59 4.14
CA ILE A 69 -8.11 2.46 5.03
C ILE A 69 -6.60 2.26 5.12
N CYS A 70 -5.90 2.26 4.00
CA CYS A 70 -4.45 2.06 3.92
C CYS A 70 -3.64 3.06 4.76
N THR A 71 -4.12 4.31 4.88
CA THR A 71 -3.45 5.32 5.71
C THR A 71 -3.66 5.13 7.20
N LYS A 72 -4.68 4.35 7.61
CA LYS A 72 -5.03 4.11 9.01
C LYS A 72 -4.42 2.81 9.54
N VAL A 73 -4.31 1.80 8.68
CA VAL A 73 -3.84 0.46 9.08
C VAL A 73 -2.31 0.34 9.06
N CYS A 74 -1.61 1.30 8.44
CA CYS A 74 -0.15 1.28 8.40
C CYS A 74 0.44 1.51 9.81
N PRO A 75 1.20 0.56 10.37
CA PRO A 75 1.78 0.69 11.71
C PRO A 75 2.82 1.81 11.78
N GLU A 76 3.55 2.03 10.69
CA GLU A 76 4.61 3.05 10.63
C GLU A 76 4.05 4.48 10.54
N GLY A 77 2.76 4.63 10.23
CA GLY A 77 2.15 5.93 10.05
C GLY A 77 2.85 6.78 8.97
N GLU A 78 2.20 7.82 8.51
CA GLU A 78 2.77 8.80 7.56
C GLU A 78 3.42 8.25 6.26
N VAL A 79 3.43 6.94 6.03
CA VAL A 79 3.89 6.33 4.77
C VAL A 79 2.95 6.72 3.64
N LEU A 80 1.65 6.62 3.89
CA LEU A 80 0.58 6.91 2.93
C LEU A 80 -0.26 8.10 3.39
N GLY A 81 -0.77 8.86 2.44
CA GLY A 81 -1.72 9.94 2.68
C GLY A 81 -2.87 9.93 1.67
N LEU A 82 -3.87 10.78 1.89
CA LEU A 82 -4.96 11.02 0.94
C LEU A 82 -4.83 12.43 0.37
N VAL A 83 -4.72 12.54 -0.94
CA VAL A 83 -4.71 13.79 -1.68
C VAL A 83 -5.66 13.67 -2.87
N GLY A 84 -6.55 14.64 -3.02
CA GLY A 84 -7.53 14.63 -4.11
C GLY A 84 -8.43 13.40 -4.13
N GLY A 85 -8.72 12.78 -2.97
CA GLY A 85 -9.53 11.57 -2.88
C GLY A 85 -8.82 10.30 -3.35
N LYS A 86 -7.49 10.32 -3.48
CA LYS A 86 -6.66 9.16 -3.84
C LYS A 86 -5.57 8.94 -2.80
N ALA A 87 -5.20 7.69 -2.59
CA ALA A 87 -4.03 7.38 -1.78
C ALA A 87 -2.75 7.79 -2.52
N VAL A 88 -1.79 8.34 -1.79
CA VAL A 88 -0.47 8.73 -2.32
C VAL A 88 0.62 8.32 -1.34
N LEU A 89 1.80 8.03 -1.87
CA LEU A 89 2.99 7.78 -1.09
C LEU A 89 3.56 9.11 -0.60
N ILE A 90 3.64 9.29 0.71
CA ILE A 90 4.22 10.48 1.35
C ILE A 90 5.67 10.20 1.74
N ASN A 91 5.90 9.14 2.52
CA ASN A 91 7.22 8.81 3.01
C ASN A 91 7.54 7.33 2.77
N GLY A 92 8.06 7.04 1.59
CA GLY A 92 8.41 5.70 1.18
C GLY A 92 9.53 5.08 2.02
N SER A 93 10.46 5.90 2.52
CA SER A 93 11.59 5.44 3.34
C SER A 93 11.18 4.88 4.71
N LYS A 94 9.97 5.21 5.20
CA LYS A 94 9.40 4.61 6.42
C LYS A 94 8.74 3.26 6.18
N CYS A 95 8.53 2.85 4.93
CA CYS A 95 7.88 1.58 4.66
C CYS A 95 8.84 0.42 4.93
N VAL A 96 8.41 -0.51 5.76
CA VAL A 96 9.14 -1.75 6.07
C VAL A 96 8.48 -3.00 5.46
N GLY A 97 7.46 -2.81 4.61
CA GLY A 97 6.83 -3.89 3.86
C GLY A 97 5.86 -4.77 4.64
N HIS A 98 5.12 -4.22 5.61
CA HIS A 98 4.14 -4.98 6.40
C HIS A 98 2.99 -5.60 5.58
N GLU A 99 2.73 -5.10 4.36
CA GLU A 99 1.66 -5.53 3.45
C GLU A 99 0.23 -5.31 3.97
N VAL A 100 0.04 -4.88 5.22
CA VAL A 100 -1.29 -4.66 5.82
C VAL A 100 -2.14 -3.68 5.00
N CYS A 101 -1.53 -2.68 4.36
CA CYS A 101 -2.23 -1.74 3.48
C CYS A 101 -2.76 -2.42 2.21
N MET A 102 -2.04 -3.42 1.67
CA MET A 102 -2.44 -4.24 0.53
C MET A 102 -3.57 -5.18 0.92
N GLU A 103 -3.41 -5.93 2.01
CA GLU A 103 -4.41 -6.88 2.51
C GLU A 103 -5.74 -6.20 2.88
N SER A 104 -5.66 -4.98 3.43
CA SER A 104 -6.85 -4.22 3.85
C SER A 104 -7.50 -3.42 2.71
N CYS A 105 -6.95 -3.43 1.50
CA CYS A 105 -7.49 -2.68 0.39
C CYS A 105 -8.73 -3.37 -0.20
N PRO A 106 -9.95 -2.78 -0.08
CA PRO A 106 -11.18 -3.45 -0.52
C PRO A 106 -11.28 -3.62 -2.03
N VAL A 107 -10.47 -2.89 -2.80
CA VAL A 107 -10.48 -2.91 -4.27
C VAL A 107 -9.19 -3.47 -4.88
N GLY A 108 -8.26 -3.98 -4.06
CA GLY A 108 -6.98 -4.52 -4.53
C GLY A 108 -6.14 -3.49 -5.33
N GLY A 109 -6.24 -2.22 -4.96
CA GLY A 109 -5.55 -1.13 -5.65
C GLY A 109 -4.18 -0.78 -5.04
N ILE A 110 -3.62 -1.64 -4.20
CA ILE A 110 -2.30 -1.44 -3.58
C ILE A 110 -1.53 -2.76 -3.64
N GLU A 111 -0.31 -2.67 -4.10
CA GLU A 111 0.69 -3.74 -4.03
C GLU A 111 1.90 -3.22 -3.27
N VAL A 112 2.55 -4.06 -2.47
CA VAL A 112 3.83 -3.74 -1.84
C VAL A 112 4.92 -4.41 -2.65
N GLY A 113 5.74 -3.59 -3.27
CA GLY A 113 6.82 -4.02 -4.12
C GLY A 113 8.11 -3.28 -3.82
N LEU A 114 9.19 -3.70 -4.45
CA LEU A 114 10.43 -2.94 -4.49
C LEU A 114 10.23 -1.74 -5.40
N GLY A 115 10.92 -0.65 -5.10
CA GLY A 115 10.91 0.57 -5.90
C GLY A 115 11.25 0.34 -7.36
N ASP A 116 11.61 1.37 -8.08
CA ASP A 116 12.00 1.25 -9.49
C ASP A 116 13.25 0.37 -9.62
N ILE A 117 13.00 -0.95 -9.63
CA ILE A 117 14.02 -2.00 -9.75
C ILE A 117 14.66 -1.95 -11.13
N SER A 118 13.96 -1.41 -12.13
CA SER A 118 14.42 -1.36 -13.51
C SER A 118 15.70 -0.54 -13.67
N SER A 119 15.97 0.36 -12.73
CA SER A 119 17.17 1.21 -12.71
C SER A 119 18.32 0.67 -11.84
N ARG A 120 18.14 -0.48 -11.16
CA ARG A 120 19.11 -1.03 -10.21
C ARG A 120 19.70 -2.33 -10.71
N GLU A 121 20.99 -2.30 -11.05
CA GLU A 121 21.74 -3.48 -11.50
C GLU A 121 22.15 -4.42 -10.33
N ASP A 122 22.10 -3.90 -9.08
CA ASP A 122 22.51 -4.62 -7.87
C ASP A 122 21.38 -5.47 -7.24
N ILE A 123 20.15 -5.40 -7.77
CA ILE A 123 19.02 -6.19 -7.29
C ILE A 123 18.67 -7.28 -8.32
N PRO A 124 18.53 -8.54 -7.86
CA PRO A 124 18.13 -9.61 -8.76
C PRO A 124 16.72 -9.38 -9.31
N GLN A 125 16.56 -9.54 -10.62
CA GLN A 125 15.24 -9.51 -11.24
C GLN A 125 14.56 -10.86 -11.00
N LEU A 126 13.38 -10.80 -10.40
CA LEU A 126 12.59 -11.97 -10.03
C LEU A 126 11.24 -11.96 -10.74
N THR A 127 10.76 -13.14 -11.07
CA THR A 127 9.39 -13.34 -11.54
C THR A 127 8.39 -13.20 -10.38
N SER A 128 7.09 -13.21 -10.69
CA SER A 128 6.03 -13.30 -9.67
C SER A 128 6.19 -14.52 -8.75
N GLU A 129 6.83 -15.59 -9.23
CA GLU A 129 7.09 -16.81 -8.48
C GLU A 129 8.45 -16.80 -7.76
N LEU A 130 9.12 -15.66 -7.70
CA LEU A 130 10.44 -15.48 -7.09
C LEU A 130 11.56 -16.27 -7.78
N GLU A 131 11.34 -16.71 -9.01
CA GLU A 131 12.35 -17.34 -9.85
C GLU A 131 13.24 -16.26 -10.48
N SER A 132 14.56 -16.45 -10.44
CA SER A 132 15.52 -15.53 -11.04
C SER A 132 15.56 -15.69 -12.58
N ASN A 133 16.42 -14.92 -13.22
CA ASN A 133 16.73 -15.08 -14.66
C ASN A 133 17.41 -16.43 -14.98
N PHE A 134 17.89 -17.14 -13.97
CA PHE A 134 18.36 -18.52 -14.11
C PHE A 134 17.25 -19.50 -13.78
N LYS A 135 16.94 -20.39 -14.70
CA LYS A 135 15.87 -21.38 -14.54
C LYS A 135 16.10 -22.27 -13.32
N ASN A 136 15.03 -22.48 -12.55
CA ASN A 136 15.01 -23.28 -11.29
C ASN A 136 15.89 -22.72 -10.16
N ILE A 137 16.26 -21.45 -10.23
CA ILE A 137 16.91 -20.74 -9.11
C ILE A 137 15.95 -19.70 -8.56
N TYR A 138 15.57 -19.89 -7.32
CA TYR A 138 14.63 -19.02 -6.59
C TYR A 138 15.36 -18.23 -5.52
N LEU A 139 15.02 -16.96 -5.37
CA LEU A 139 15.59 -16.09 -4.33
C LEU A 139 14.48 -15.66 -3.39
N ILE A 140 14.63 -15.99 -2.11
CA ILE A 140 13.62 -15.77 -1.06
C ILE A 140 14.24 -15.09 0.16
N GLY A 141 13.40 -14.55 1.03
CA GLY A 141 13.83 -13.77 2.18
C GLY A 141 14.34 -12.39 1.79
N GLU A 142 15.32 -11.88 2.49
CA GLU A 142 15.87 -10.53 2.24
C GLU A 142 16.46 -10.36 0.84
N LEU A 143 17.00 -11.41 0.26
CA LEU A 143 17.48 -11.42 -1.12
C LEU A 143 16.36 -11.20 -2.14
N GLY A 144 15.13 -11.57 -1.79
CA GLY A 144 13.92 -11.28 -2.58
C GLY A 144 13.37 -9.87 -2.39
N GLY A 145 14.01 -9.05 -1.54
CA GLY A 145 13.73 -7.62 -1.38
C GLY A 145 12.71 -7.24 -0.31
N LEU A 146 12.07 -8.20 0.37
CA LEU A 146 11.07 -7.92 1.42
C LEU A 146 11.58 -8.45 2.77
N ALA A 147 12.05 -7.55 3.62
CA ALA A 147 12.86 -7.82 4.82
C ALA A 147 12.07 -8.15 6.11
N LEU A 148 10.88 -8.73 6.05
CA LEU A 148 10.11 -9.14 7.23
C LEU A 148 10.09 -10.67 7.38
N ILE A 149 10.18 -11.16 8.62
CA ILE A 149 10.10 -12.61 8.94
C ILE A 149 8.81 -13.21 8.34
N ARG A 150 7.67 -12.55 8.50
CA ARG A 150 6.40 -12.98 7.91
C ARG A 150 6.48 -13.11 6.39
N ASN A 151 7.06 -12.12 5.72
CA ASN A 151 7.20 -12.13 4.27
C ASN A 151 8.14 -13.26 3.84
N ALA A 152 9.25 -13.46 4.57
CA ALA A 152 10.20 -14.53 4.31
C ALA A 152 9.52 -15.92 4.39
N VAL A 153 8.72 -16.17 5.44
CA VAL A 153 7.94 -17.41 5.59
C VAL A 153 6.95 -17.58 4.43
N ASN A 154 6.19 -16.54 4.10
CA ASN A 154 5.23 -16.59 3.00
C ASN A 154 5.91 -16.85 1.64
N GLN A 155 7.09 -16.27 1.42
CA GLN A 155 7.88 -16.48 0.20
C GLN A 155 8.36 -17.93 0.10
N GLY A 156 8.88 -18.51 1.18
CA GLY A 156 9.29 -19.92 1.22
C GLY A 156 8.14 -20.85 0.90
N ALA A 157 7.00 -20.70 1.58
CA ALA A 157 5.79 -21.49 1.33
C ALA A 157 5.28 -21.33 -0.13
N ARG A 158 5.37 -20.13 -0.71
CA ARG A 158 4.95 -19.86 -2.10
C ARG A 158 5.87 -20.57 -3.11
N VAL A 159 7.16 -20.49 -2.92
CA VAL A 159 8.15 -21.17 -3.78
C VAL A 159 8.01 -22.68 -3.68
N ALA A 160 7.84 -23.25 -2.46
CA ALA A 160 7.60 -24.66 -2.28
C ALA A 160 6.37 -25.15 -3.07
N LYS A 161 5.24 -24.42 -3.02
CA LYS A 161 4.04 -24.72 -3.79
C LYS A 161 4.28 -24.61 -5.30
N SER A 162 5.02 -23.60 -5.74
CA SER A 162 5.37 -23.42 -7.16
C SER A 162 6.21 -24.58 -7.67
N ILE A 163 7.23 -25.01 -6.93
CA ILE A 163 8.05 -26.16 -7.26
C ILE A 163 7.19 -27.44 -7.30
N GLN A 164 6.36 -27.65 -6.29
CA GLN A 164 5.46 -28.81 -6.24
C GLN A 164 4.54 -28.88 -7.45
N SER A 165 3.96 -27.74 -7.87
CA SER A 165 3.09 -27.67 -9.06
C SER A 165 3.86 -27.98 -10.35
N LYS A 166 5.11 -27.54 -10.48
CA LYS A 166 5.99 -27.83 -11.62
C LYS A 166 6.38 -29.32 -11.72
N LEU A 167 6.48 -29.99 -10.58
CA LEU A 167 6.79 -31.42 -10.53
C LEU A 167 5.58 -32.33 -10.87
N ASN A 168 4.34 -31.80 -10.88
CA ASN A 168 3.11 -32.56 -11.20
C ASN A 168 3.00 -33.92 -10.47
N GLY A 169 3.45 -33.98 -9.20
CA GLY A 169 3.46 -35.22 -8.41
C GLY A 169 4.59 -36.20 -8.74
N SER A 170 5.47 -35.88 -9.68
CA SER A 170 6.67 -36.67 -9.98
C SER A 170 7.76 -36.38 -8.94
N THR A 171 8.54 -37.40 -8.59
CA THR A 171 9.77 -37.16 -7.82
C THR A 171 10.76 -36.39 -8.70
N PRO A 172 11.42 -35.34 -8.15
CA PRO A 172 12.42 -34.61 -8.93
C PRO A 172 13.56 -35.53 -9.32
N SER A 173 14.02 -35.41 -10.54
CA SER A 173 15.19 -36.15 -11.04
C SER A 173 16.52 -35.75 -10.35
N GLN A 174 16.51 -34.58 -9.72
CA GLN A 174 17.63 -34.02 -8.98
C GLN A 174 17.16 -33.51 -7.63
N PRO A 175 18.04 -33.52 -6.59
CA PRO A 175 17.67 -33.03 -5.27
C PRO A 175 17.41 -31.53 -5.29
N ILE A 176 16.43 -31.11 -4.47
CA ILE A 176 16.20 -29.69 -4.18
C ILE A 176 17.23 -29.28 -3.13
N VAL A 177 17.98 -28.23 -3.41
CA VAL A 177 18.98 -27.68 -2.51
C VAL A 177 18.48 -26.35 -1.94
N VAL A 178 18.44 -26.23 -0.62
CA VAL A 178 18.10 -24.99 0.09
C VAL A 178 19.39 -24.42 0.69
N VAL A 179 19.72 -23.18 0.30
CA VAL A 179 20.89 -22.48 0.82
C VAL A 179 20.44 -21.44 1.83
N GLY A 180 20.76 -21.66 3.10
CA GLY A 180 20.40 -20.80 4.22
C GLY A 180 19.26 -21.36 5.07
N ALA A 181 19.42 -21.23 6.39
CA ALA A 181 18.46 -21.68 7.42
C ALA A 181 17.73 -20.50 8.07
N GLY A 182 17.44 -19.45 7.29
CA GLY A 182 16.59 -18.35 7.71
C GLY A 182 15.10 -18.70 7.68
N PRO A 183 14.19 -17.80 8.11
CA PRO A 183 12.75 -18.05 8.15
C PRO A 183 12.16 -18.51 6.82
N ALA A 184 12.71 -18.05 5.69
CA ALA A 184 12.26 -18.44 4.37
C ALA A 184 12.69 -19.86 3.97
N GLY A 185 13.90 -20.28 4.39
CA GLY A 185 14.43 -21.61 4.05
C GLY A 185 13.90 -22.72 4.97
N LEU A 186 13.33 -22.35 6.14
CA LEU A 186 12.77 -23.27 7.11
C LEU A 186 11.25 -23.44 6.99
N SER A 187 10.58 -22.61 6.21
CA SER A 187 9.13 -22.66 6.00
C SER A 187 8.78 -23.62 4.85
#